data_2958ac6f461a6e495784d7fdba62c673
#
_entry.id   2958ac6f461a6e495784d7fdba62c673
#
_cell.length_a   1.000
_cell.length_b   1.000
_cell.length_c   1.000
_cell.angle_alpha   90.00
_cell.angle_beta   90.00
_cell.angle_gamma   90.00
#
_symmetry.space_group_name_H-M   'P 1'
#
loop_
_entity.id
_entity.type
_entity.pdbx_description
1 polymer ?
#
loop_
_entity_poly.entity_id
_entity_poly.type
_entity_poly.pdbx_seq_one_letter_code
_entity_poly.pdbx_strand_id
1 'polypeptide(L)'
;VKGEEEVVFDFLSTNTQYKNLKGFTDIRSFICVLERPRKVWLMIKSGSAIDDLLEEIVPLLDQEDIIIDGGNSYFKDTRRRALELQKRNIHYVGCGVSGGEVGARNGASLMFGGSKEAYKSLSPILKSISAIDLEDKPCEAYMGADGAGHFVKMVHNGIEYAEMQLLAETYAVLAHQMSYTEISLLFEEWNCGSEASYLLEITSKILQQKEGNDYVLDLILDNAGS
;
A
#
# COMPACT_ATOMS: atom_id res chain seq x y z
N VAL A 1 -15.92 -9.81 1.53
CA VAL A 1 -16.36 -9.73 2.94
C VAL A 1 -17.86 -10.02 2.95
N LYS A 2 -18.38 -10.65 4.00
CA LYS A 2 -19.79 -10.97 4.13
C LYS A 2 -20.62 -9.68 4.14
N GLY A 3 -21.55 -9.55 3.21
CA GLY A 3 -22.36 -8.32 3.03
C GLY A 3 -21.84 -7.36 1.95
N GLU A 4 -20.79 -7.74 1.22
CA GLU A 4 -20.20 -6.95 0.13
C GLU A 4 -20.34 -7.65 -1.24
N GLU A 5 -21.33 -8.51 -1.39
CA GLU A 5 -21.57 -9.26 -2.62
C GLU A 5 -21.80 -8.34 -3.83
N GLU A 6 -22.50 -7.21 -3.62
CA GLU A 6 -22.73 -6.20 -4.66
C GLU A 6 -21.41 -5.57 -5.13
N VAL A 7 -20.49 -5.28 -4.21
CA VAL A 7 -19.17 -4.71 -4.54
C VAL A 7 -18.37 -5.64 -5.45
N VAL A 8 -18.41 -6.95 -5.20
CA VAL A 8 -17.77 -7.95 -6.07
C VAL A 8 -18.40 -7.96 -7.45
N PHE A 9 -19.73 -7.91 -7.53
CA PHE A 9 -20.45 -7.89 -8.80
C PHE A 9 -20.13 -6.63 -9.59
N ASP A 10 -20.19 -5.46 -8.98
CA ASP A 10 -19.91 -4.18 -9.62
C ASP A 10 -18.45 -4.12 -10.11
N PHE A 11 -17.50 -4.60 -9.29
CA PHE A 11 -16.10 -4.66 -9.68
C PHE A 11 -15.89 -5.55 -10.91
N LEU A 12 -16.50 -6.71 -10.96
CA LEU A 12 -16.42 -7.61 -12.12
C LEU A 12 -17.09 -7.02 -13.37
N SER A 13 -18.24 -6.36 -13.20
CA SER A 13 -19.00 -5.78 -14.30
C SER A 13 -18.27 -4.61 -14.98
N THR A 14 -17.52 -3.84 -14.20
CA THR A 14 -16.71 -2.70 -14.68
C THR A 14 -15.34 -3.11 -15.23
N ASN A 15 -14.89 -4.34 -14.97
CA ASN A 15 -13.56 -4.86 -15.37
C ASN A 15 -13.63 -6.05 -16.33
N THR A 16 -14.61 -6.07 -17.21
CA THR A 16 -14.88 -7.18 -18.16
C THR A 16 -13.75 -7.46 -19.16
N GLN A 17 -12.85 -6.50 -19.37
CA GLN A 17 -11.65 -6.64 -20.20
C GLN A 17 -10.65 -7.68 -19.65
N TYR A 18 -10.67 -7.94 -18.33
CA TYR A 18 -9.77 -8.90 -17.68
C TYR A 18 -10.43 -10.27 -17.56
N LYS A 19 -10.34 -11.09 -18.63
CA LYS A 19 -11.00 -12.41 -18.74
C LYS A 19 -10.63 -13.40 -17.63
N ASN A 20 -9.46 -13.24 -17.01
CA ASN A 20 -8.96 -14.12 -15.96
C ASN A 20 -9.33 -13.64 -14.55
N LEU A 21 -9.96 -12.47 -14.44
CA LEU A 21 -10.41 -11.93 -13.16
C LEU A 21 -11.63 -12.72 -12.67
N LYS A 22 -11.55 -13.21 -11.43
CA LYS A 22 -12.64 -13.92 -10.76
C LYS A 22 -12.93 -13.30 -9.43
N GLY A 23 -14.20 -13.11 -9.11
CA GLY A 23 -14.66 -12.63 -7.81
C GLY A 23 -15.29 -13.77 -7.00
N PHE A 24 -15.13 -13.70 -5.68
CA PHE A 24 -15.67 -14.68 -4.74
C PHE A 24 -16.26 -13.94 -3.54
N THR A 25 -17.37 -14.44 -3.05
CA THR A 25 -18.06 -13.96 -1.83
C THR A 25 -17.91 -14.94 -0.66
N ASP A 26 -17.41 -16.13 -0.97
CA ASP A 26 -17.11 -17.19 0.00
C ASP A 26 -15.61 -17.51 0.00
N ILE A 27 -14.98 -17.42 1.18
CA ILE A 27 -13.54 -17.55 1.33
C ILE A 27 -13.03 -18.98 1.04
N ARG A 28 -13.82 -19.99 1.34
CA ARG A 28 -13.49 -21.39 1.05
C ARG A 28 -13.42 -21.62 -0.46
N SER A 29 -14.41 -21.15 -1.19
CA SER A 29 -14.47 -21.21 -2.66
C SER A 29 -13.28 -20.46 -3.28
N PHE A 30 -12.91 -19.30 -2.73
CA PHE A 30 -11.72 -18.55 -3.16
C PHE A 30 -10.43 -19.37 -2.96
N ILE A 31 -10.19 -19.90 -1.77
CA ILE A 31 -8.96 -20.64 -1.46
C ILE A 31 -8.86 -21.92 -2.31
N CYS A 32 -9.98 -22.60 -2.56
CA CYS A 32 -10.00 -23.87 -3.30
C CYS A 32 -9.61 -23.74 -4.77
N VAL A 33 -9.78 -22.59 -5.39
CA VAL A 33 -9.42 -22.38 -6.81
C VAL A 33 -7.99 -21.91 -7.04
N LEU A 34 -7.27 -21.55 -5.98
CA LEU A 34 -5.90 -21.09 -6.08
C LEU A 34 -4.95 -22.25 -6.37
N GLU A 35 -4.01 -22.02 -7.29
CA GLU A 35 -2.93 -22.96 -7.62
C GLU A 35 -1.94 -23.08 -6.46
N ARG A 36 -1.48 -24.32 -6.20
CA ARG A 36 -0.51 -24.63 -5.15
C ARG A 36 0.94 -24.48 -5.62
N PRO A 37 1.83 -23.98 -4.75
CA PRO A 37 1.58 -23.33 -3.46
C PRO A 37 0.78 -22.06 -3.62
N ARG A 38 -0.30 -21.95 -2.84
CA ARG A 38 -1.21 -20.81 -2.91
C ARG A 38 -0.54 -19.53 -2.45
N LYS A 39 -0.92 -18.41 -3.07
CA LYS A 39 -0.46 -17.07 -2.70
C LYS A 39 -1.69 -16.23 -2.39
N VAL A 40 -1.89 -15.93 -1.12
CA VAL A 40 -3.04 -15.18 -0.62
C VAL A 40 -2.57 -13.82 -0.16
N TRP A 41 -2.98 -12.75 -0.87
CA TRP A 41 -2.63 -11.39 -0.52
C TRP A 41 -3.77 -10.72 0.25
N LEU A 42 -3.48 -10.27 1.48
CA LEU A 42 -4.42 -9.61 2.37
C LEU A 42 -4.28 -8.09 2.22
N MET A 43 -5.38 -7.42 1.86
CA MET A 43 -5.49 -5.96 1.81
C MET A 43 -6.69 -5.56 2.66
N ILE A 44 -6.61 -5.81 3.96
CA ILE A 44 -7.66 -5.53 4.94
C ILE A 44 -7.13 -4.67 6.08
N LYS A 45 -8.03 -4.19 6.94
CA LYS A 45 -7.64 -3.42 8.13
C LYS A 45 -6.68 -4.22 9.00
N SER A 46 -5.59 -3.58 9.42
CA SER A 46 -4.59 -4.18 10.33
C SER A 46 -5.16 -4.39 11.74
N GLY A 47 -4.47 -5.19 12.54
CA GLY A 47 -4.87 -5.51 13.91
C GLY A 47 -5.62 -6.84 14.01
N SER A 48 -6.64 -6.91 14.87
CA SER A 48 -7.40 -8.15 15.14
C SER A 48 -8.10 -8.71 13.89
N ALA A 49 -8.51 -7.85 12.95
CA ALA A 49 -9.14 -8.31 11.71
C ALA A 49 -8.26 -9.29 10.90
N ILE A 50 -6.94 -9.12 10.95
CA ILE A 50 -6.00 -10.08 10.35
C ILE A 50 -6.04 -11.41 11.13
N ASP A 51 -6.04 -11.36 12.46
CA ASP A 51 -6.05 -12.58 13.30
C ASP A 51 -7.36 -13.36 13.08
N ASP A 52 -8.50 -12.69 13.06
CA ASP A 52 -9.82 -13.27 12.79
C ASP A 52 -9.85 -13.96 11.41
N LEU A 53 -9.30 -13.29 10.38
CA LEU A 53 -9.22 -13.87 9.05
C LEU A 53 -8.26 -15.08 9.00
N LEU A 54 -7.14 -15.03 9.71
CA LEU A 54 -6.20 -16.15 9.77
C LEU A 54 -6.84 -17.39 10.42
N GLU A 55 -7.68 -17.22 11.45
CA GLU A 55 -8.43 -18.34 12.06
C GLU A 55 -9.33 -19.03 11.02
N GLU A 56 -9.89 -18.28 10.08
CA GLU A 56 -10.77 -18.81 9.03
C GLU A 56 -9.99 -19.47 7.88
N ILE A 57 -8.90 -18.85 7.39
CA ILE A 57 -8.20 -19.32 6.18
C ILE A 57 -7.15 -20.39 6.47
N VAL A 58 -6.44 -20.33 7.60
CA VAL A 58 -5.33 -21.26 7.89
C VAL A 58 -5.75 -22.74 7.90
N PRO A 59 -6.97 -23.12 8.36
CA PRO A 59 -7.46 -24.51 8.23
C PRO A 59 -7.66 -24.99 6.78
N LEU A 60 -7.70 -24.06 5.81
CA LEU A 60 -7.92 -24.35 4.38
C LEU A 60 -6.62 -24.40 3.58
N LEU A 61 -5.50 -23.99 4.20
CA LEU A 61 -4.20 -23.92 3.57
C LEU A 61 -3.38 -25.20 3.78
N ASP A 62 -2.45 -25.41 2.86
CA ASP A 62 -1.49 -26.52 2.91
C ASP A 62 -0.08 -26.00 3.27
N GLN A 63 0.84 -26.92 3.48
CA GLN A 63 2.26 -26.58 3.65
C GLN A 63 2.78 -25.88 2.39
N GLU A 64 3.74 -24.96 2.58
CA GLU A 64 4.36 -24.11 1.54
C GLU A 64 3.43 -23.04 0.96
N ASP A 65 2.14 -22.97 1.35
CA ASP A 65 1.30 -21.85 0.97
C ASP A 65 1.82 -20.55 1.59
N ILE A 66 1.58 -19.42 0.91
CA ILE A 66 2.11 -18.12 1.29
C ILE A 66 0.96 -17.16 1.56
N ILE A 67 0.94 -16.56 2.73
CA ILE A 67 0.06 -15.44 3.10
C ILE A 67 0.90 -14.17 3.05
N ILE A 68 0.45 -13.16 2.29
CA ILE A 68 1.08 -11.85 2.18
C ILE A 68 0.16 -10.82 2.85
N ASP A 69 0.59 -10.26 3.96
CA ASP A 69 -0.05 -9.12 4.61
C ASP A 69 0.47 -7.83 4.00
N GLY A 70 -0.34 -7.20 3.14
CA GLY A 70 -0.04 -5.94 2.46
C GLY A 70 -0.61 -4.70 3.17
N GLY A 71 -1.24 -4.88 4.32
CA GLY A 71 -1.75 -3.79 5.16
C GLY A 71 -0.65 -3.06 5.92
N ASN A 72 -1.02 -1.99 6.64
CA ASN A 72 -0.11 -1.27 7.54
C ASN A 72 -0.05 -1.96 8.92
N SER A 73 0.28 -3.25 8.94
CA SER A 73 0.35 -4.03 10.17
C SER A 73 1.55 -3.67 11.04
N TYR A 74 1.36 -3.74 12.35
CA TYR A 74 2.46 -3.54 13.29
C TYR A 74 3.47 -4.69 13.16
N PHE A 75 4.73 -4.37 12.92
CA PHE A 75 5.77 -5.37 12.61
C PHE A 75 5.94 -6.45 13.67
N LYS A 76 5.64 -6.17 14.96
CA LYS A 76 5.70 -7.18 16.03
C LYS A 76 4.57 -8.21 15.92
N ASP A 77 3.38 -7.78 15.49
CA ASP A 77 2.27 -8.71 15.22
C ASP A 77 2.58 -9.57 14.00
N THR A 78 3.16 -8.98 12.96
CA THR A 78 3.64 -9.71 11.77
C THR A 78 4.63 -10.81 12.18
N ARG A 79 5.59 -10.47 13.03
CA ARG A 79 6.56 -11.44 13.56
C ARG A 79 5.88 -12.56 14.35
N ARG A 80 4.94 -12.23 15.24
CA ARG A 80 4.16 -13.21 16.01
C ARG A 80 3.44 -14.18 15.06
N ARG A 81 2.69 -13.65 14.09
CA ARG A 81 1.94 -14.45 13.10
C ARG A 81 2.88 -15.33 12.27
N ALA A 82 4.01 -14.81 11.83
CA ALA A 82 5.01 -15.59 11.10
C ALA A 82 5.53 -16.78 11.91
N LEU A 83 5.86 -16.60 13.20
CA LEU A 83 6.33 -17.66 14.08
C LEU A 83 5.24 -18.72 14.36
N GLU A 84 3.97 -18.30 14.45
CA GLU A 84 2.85 -19.22 14.64
C GLU A 84 2.62 -20.09 13.40
N LEU A 85 2.62 -19.50 12.21
CA LEU A 85 2.33 -20.17 10.95
C LEU A 85 3.51 -21.04 10.47
N GLN A 86 4.73 -20.67 10.83
CA GLN A 86 5.92 -21.49 10.58
C GLN A 86 5.79 -22.90 11.18
N LYS A 87 5.11 -23.06 12.30
CA LYS A 87 4.83 -24.38 12.91
C LYS A 87 4.00 -25.32 12.02
N ARG A 88 3.32 -24.74 11.03
CA ARG A 88 2.50 -25.44 10.02
C ARG A 88 3.17 -25.48 8.64
N ASN A 89 4.42 -25.00 8.53
CA ASN A 89 5.12 -24.80 7.26
C ASN A 89 4.33 -23.90 6.29
N ILE A 90 3.60 -22.91 6.80
CA ILE A 90 2.95 -21.86 6.02
C ILE A 90 3.83 -20.60 6.13
N HIS A 91 4.13 -19.98 5.01
CA HIS A 91 4.89 -18.73 4.98
C HIS A 91 3.98 -17.54 5.26
N TYR A 92 4.35 -16.71 6.21
CA TYR A 92 3.70 -15.41 6.45
C TYR A 92 4.67 -14.28 6.13
N VAL A 93 4.24 -13.39 5.26
CA VAL A 93 5.02 -12.30 4.70
C VAL A 93 4.38 -10.97 5.10
N GLY A 94 5.15 -10.09 5.71
CA GLY A 94 4.75 -8.69 5.89
C GLY A 94 5.31 -7.85 4.74
N CYS A 95 4.44 -7.40 3.85
CA CYS A 95 4.82 -6.59 2.71
C CYS A 95 4.36 -5.14 2.91
N GLY A 96 5.30 -4.24 3.19
CA GLY A 96 5.01 -2.81 3.17
C GLY A 96 4.70 -2.35 1.75
N VAL A 97 3.59 -1.65 1.57
CA VAL A 97 3.15 -1.13 0.27
C VAL A 97 3.08 0.40 0.37
N SER A 98 3.75 1.11 -0.53
CA SER A 98 3.71 2.57 -0.62
C SER A 98 3.34 3.01 -2.02
N GLY A 99 2.45 4.03 -2.13
CA GLY A 99 2.02 4.59 -3.41
C GLY A 99 0.53 4.98 -3.45
N GLY A 100 -0.24 4.70 -2.42
CA GLY A 100 -1.66 5.02 -2.34
C GLY A 100 -2.48 4.40 -3.48
N GLU A 101 -3.59 5.04 -3.86
CA GLU A 101 -4.45 4.59 -4.96
C GLU A 101 -3.74 4.65 -6.32
N VAL A 102 -2.94 5.68 -6.55
CA VAL A 102 -2.16 5.83 -7.78
C VAL A 102 -1.14 4.70 -7.91
N GLY A 103 -0.45 4.37 -6.82
CA GLY A 103 0.49 3.25 -6.77
C GLY A 103 -0.19 1.90 -6.97
N ALA A 104 -1.40 1.71 -6.43
CA ALA A 104 -2.17 0.49 -6.65
C ALA A 104 -2.51 0.27 -8.13
N ARG A 105 -2.69 1.34 -8.91
CA ARG A 105 -3.00 1.28 -10.35
C ARG A 105 -1.75 1.18 -11.23
N ASN A 106 -0.71 1.93 -10.90
CA ASN A 106 0.42 2.18 -11.78
C ASN A 106 1.72 1.52 -11.32
N GLY A 107 1.69 0.88 -10.16
CA GLY A 107 2.85 0.27 -9.51
C GLY A 107 3.19 0.96 -8.18
N ALA A 108 3.39 0.17 -7.14
CA ALA A 108 3.73 0.62 -5.79
C ALA A 108 5.19 0.31 -5.45
N SER A 109 5.74 0.97 -4.44
CA SER A 109 6.98 0.55 -3.81
C SER A 109 6.69 -0.57 -2.82
N LEU A 110 7.39 -1.71 -2.95
CA LEU A 110 7.11 -2.95 -2.21
C LEU A 110 8.30 -3.33 -1.33
N MET A 111 8.04 -3.42 -0.01
CA MET A 111 9.03 -3.70 1.02
C MET A 111 8.78 -5.09 1.60
N PHE A 112 9.42 -6.11 1.03
CA PHE A 112 9.17 -7.50 1.41
C PHE A 112 9.89 -7.89 2.70
N GLY A 113 9.16 -8.42 3.69
CA GLY A 113 9.68 -9.04 4.90
C GLY A 113 9.16 -10.45 5.08
N GLY A 114 10.07 -11.42 5.23
CA GLY A 114 9.71 -12.82 5.37
C GLY A 114 10.85 -13.77 5.03
N SER A 115 10.56 -15.06 4.80
CA SER A 115 11.58 -16.02 4.41
C SER A 115 12.14 -15.75 3.00
N LYS A 116 13.39 -16.13 2.78
CA LYS A 116 14.02 -16.03 1.45
C LYS A 116 13.37 -16.93 0.41
N GLU A 117 12.81 -18.05 0.84
CA GLU A 117 12.07 -19.00 0.02
C GLU A 117 10.80 -18.38 -0.51
N ALA A 118 10.01 -17.75 0.37
CA ALA A 118 8.81 -17.00 -0.03
C ALA A 118 9.16 -15.82 -0.96
N TYR A 119 10.23 -15.07 -0.66
CA TYR A 119 10.69 -13.98 -1.53
C TYR A 119 11.05 -14.49 -2.94
N LYS A 120 11.80 -15.58 -3.03
CA LYS A 120 12.17 -16.18 -4.33
C LYS A 120 10.94 -16.57 -5.15
N SER A 121 9.91 -17.12 -4.50
CA SER A 121 8.65 -17.49 -5.14
C SER A 121 7.82 -16.29 -5.59
N LEU A 122 7.85 -15.18 -4.82
CA LEU A 122 7.02 -14.00 -5.07
C LEU A 122 7.72 -12.90 -5.89
N SER A 123 9.05 -12.85 -5.91
CA SER A 123 9.82 -11.79 -6.58
C SER A 123 9.40 -11.54 -8.05
N PRO A 124 9.10 -12.55 -8.89
CA PRO A 124 8.61 -12.28 -10.24
C PRO A 124 7.29 -11.50 -10.26
N ILE A 125 6.38 -11.80 -9.33
CA ILE A 125 5.09 -11.10 -9.20
C ILE A 125 5.33 -9.68 -8.66
N LEU A 126 6.13 -9.55 -7.59
CA LEU A 126 6.45 -8.27 -6.98
C LEU A 126 7.06 -7.29 -7.99
N LYS A 127 8.02 -7.76 -8.79
CA LYS A 127 8.64 -6.97 -9.87
C LYS A 127 7.65 -6.52 -10.94
N SER A 128 6.67 -7.35 -11.24
CA SER A 128 5.69 -7.02 -12.29
C SER A 128 4.62 -6.01 -11.86
N ILE A 129 4.39 -5.87 -10.54
CA ILE A 129 3.38 -4.96 -9.98
C ILE A 129 3.98 -3.76 -9.26
N SER A 130 5.31 -3.69 -9.11
CA SER A 130 5.97 -2.54 -8.49
C SER A 130 6.09 -1.36 -9.46
N ALA A 131 6.26 -0.17 -8.91
CA ALA A 131 6.70 0.99 -9.67
C ALA A 131 8.08 0.75 -10.28
N ILE A 132 8.39 1.50 -11.31
CA ILE A 132 9.70 1.50 -11.96
C ILE A 132 10.37 2.85 -11.63
N ASP A 133 11.61 2.81 -11.19
CA ASP A 133 12.39 4.01 -10.90
C ASP A 133 12.95 4.67 -12.17
N LEU A 134 13.69 5.77 -11.98
CA LEU A 134 14.31 6.51 -13.08
C LEU A 134 15.45 5.75 -13.80
N GLU A 135 15.90 4.62 -13.25
CA GLU A 135 16.91 3.73 -13.83
C GLU A 135 16.31 2.46 -14.43
N ASP A 136 15.01 2.45 -14.67
CA ASP A 136 14.23 1.31 -15.18
C ASP A 136 14.28 0.07 -14.26
N LYS A 137 14.45 0.28 -12.93
CA LYS A 137 14.47 -0.79 -11.95
C LYS A 137 13.14 -0.88 -11.19
N PRO A 138 12.65 -2.10 -10.91
CA PRO A 138 11.45 -2.28 -10.11
C PRO A 138 11.67 -1.84 -8.66
N CYS A 139 10.76 -1.03 -8.13
CA CYS A 139 10.75 -0.55 -6.76
C CYS A 139 10.27 -1.64 -5.79
N GLU A 140 10.95 -2.77 -5.76
CA GLU A 140 10.72 -3.85 -4.80
C GLU A 140 12.04 -4.34 -4.22
N ALA A 141 12.04 -4.70 -2.93
CA ALA A 141 13.25 -5.25 -2.32
C ALA A 141 12.94 -6.16 -1.14
N TYR A 142 13.85 -7.13 -0.92
CA TYR A 142 13.89 -7.94 0.29
C TYR A 142 14.48 -7.14 1.46
N MET A 143 13.65 -6.79 2.42
CA MET A 143 14.06 -5.98 3.58
C MET A 143 14.65 -6.82 4.73
N GLY A 144 14.38 -8.11 4.75
CA GLY A 144 14.85 -9.02 5.79
C GLY A 144 13.81 -10.06 6.19
N ALA A 145 14.11 -10.82 7.23
CA ALA A 145 13.24 -11.84 7.76
C ALA A 145 12.05 -11.24 8.57
N ASP A 146 11.10 -12.09 8.89
CA ASP A 146 9.97 -11.80 9.79
C ASP A 146 9.20 -10.53 9.39
N GLY A 147 9.02 -9.60 10.35
CA GLY A 147 8.31 -8.34 10.16
C GLY A 147 9.12 -7.21 9.52
N ALA A 148 10.29 -7.49 8.90
CA ALA A 148 11.18 -6.45 8.39
C ALA A 148 10.52 -5.53 7.35
N GLY A 149 9.66 -6.04 6.47
CA GLY A 149 8.93 -5.23 5.50
C GLY A 149 8.02 -4.20 6.15
N HIS A 150 7.23 -4.60 7.13
CA HIS A 150 6.37 -3.69 7.89
C HIS A 150 7.18 -2.74 8.79
N PHE A 151 8.32 -3.17 9.32
CA PHE A 151 9.20 -2.28 10.06
C PHE A 151 9.75 -1.16 9.18
N VAL A 152 10.25 -1.49 7.99
CA VAL A 152 10.74 -0.49 7.02
C VAL A 152 9.60 0.44 6.59
N LYS A 153 8.40 -0.10 6.31
CA LYS A 153 7.23 0.74 5.97
C LYS A 153 6.85 1.68 7.12
N MET A 154 6.92 1.22 8.36
CA MET A 154 6.66 2.08 9.53
C MET A 154 7.68 3.23 9.61
N VAL A 155 8.96 2.96 9.40
CA VAL A 155 10.00 4.01 9.37
C VAL A 155 9.78 4.97 8.21
N HIS A 156 9.50 4.44 7.01
CA HIS A 156 9.14 5.24 5.84
C HIS A 156 7.99 6.20 6.17
N ASN A 157 6.88 5.69 6.71
CA ASN A 157 5.74 6.53 7.06
C ASN A 157 6.09 7.60 8.11
N GLY A 158 6.91 7.26 9.09
CA GLY A 158 7.37 8.23 10.08
C GLY A 158 8.14 9.40 9.47
N ILE A 159 8.97 9.15 8.48
CA ILE A 159 9.71 10.18 7.72
C ILE A 159 8.73 10.98 6.85
N GLU A 160 7.90 10.30 6.09
CA GLU A 160 6.91 10.91 5.18
C GLU A 160 5.96 11.85 5.93
N TYR A 161 5.46 11.47 7.10
CA TYR A 161 4.62 12.35 7.92
C TYR A 161 5.37 13.58 8.44
N ALA A 162 6.66 13.45 8.75
CA ALA A 162 7.49 14.59 9.13
C ALA A 162 7.67 15.55 7.95
N GLU A 163 7.92 15.06 6.75
CA GLU A 163 7.99 15.88 5.53
C GLU A 163 6.66 16.58 5.24
N MET A 164 5.53 15.87 5.34
CA MET A 164 4.21 16.46 5.16
C MET A 164 3.95 17.59 6.18
N GLN A 165 4.36 17.40 7.44
CA GLN A 165 4.22 18.42 8.47
C GLN A 165 5.08 19.66 8.16
N LEU A 166 6.33 19.47 7.71
CA LEU A 166 7.20 20.57 7.31
C LEU A 166 6.61 21.37 6.15
N LEU A 167 6.03 20.70 5.15
CA LEU A 167 5.36 21.37 4.03
C LEU A 167 4.12 22.15 4.51
N ALA A 168 3.33 21.56 5.40
CA ALA A 168 2.14 22.23 5.95
C ALA A 168 2.52 23.48 6.78
N GLU A 169 3.54 23.40 7.62
CA GLU A 169 4.03 24.54 8.40
C GLU A 169 4.64 25.62 7.48
N THR A 170 5.40 25.23 6.47
CA THR A 170 5.95 26.15 5.46
C THR A 170 4.83 26.88 4.73
N TYR A 171 3.82 26.14 4.26
CA TYR A 171 2.62 26.72 3.65
C TYR A 171 1.94 27.71 4.60
N ALA A 172 1.72 27.33 5.86
CA ALA A 172 1.05 28.21 6.83
C ALA A 172 1.79 29.55 7.03
N VAL A 173 3.12 29.53 7.07
CA VAL A 173 3.93 30.75 7.16
C VAL A 173 3.81 31.62 5.91
N LEU A 174 3.91 31.00 4.73
CA LEU A 174 3.84 31.71 3.44
C LEU A 174 2.45 32.29 3.17
N ALA A 175 1.39 31.59 3.57
CA ALA A 175 0.00 32.02 3.37
C ALA A 175 -0.38 33.32 4.11
N HIS A 176 0.43 33.79 5.04
CA HIS A 176 0.24 35.11 5.66
C HIS A 176 0.51 36.29 4.69
N GLN A 177 1.29 36.07 3.64
CA GLN A 177 1.74 37.15 2.73
C GLN A 177 1.62 36.82 1.24
N MET A 178 1.35 35.57 0.90
CA MET A 178 1.33 35.06 -0.45
C MET A 178 0.00 34.38 -0.78
N SER A 179 -0.45 34.51 -2.01
CA SER A 179 -1.59 33.78 -2.55
C SER A 179 -1.23 32.31 -2.85
N TYR A 180 -2.23 31.45 -3.02
CA TYR A 180 -2.04 30.04 -3.40
C TYR A 180 -1.18 29.91 -4.68
N THR A 181 -1.43 30.77 -5.68
CA THR A 181 -0.67 30.75 -6.93
C THR A 181 0.81 31.11 -6.70
N GLU A 182 1.11 32.11 -5.88
CA GLU A 182 2.49 32.51 -5.59
C GLU A 182 3.23 31.43 -4.80
N ILE A 183 2.57 30.80 -3.82
CA ILE A 183 3.15 29.68 -3.05
C ILE A 183 3.40 28.47 -3.98
N SER A 184 2.43 28.17 -4.85
CA SER A 184 2.59 27.07 -5.82
C SER A 184 3.81 27.27 -6.73
N LEU A 185 3.97 28.47 -7.29
CA LEU A 185 5.13 28.78 -8.15
C LEU A 185 6.46 28.69 -7.38
N LEU A 186 6.48 29.13 -6.12
CA LEU A 186 7.66 29.00 -5.25
C LEU A 186 8.00 27.53 -4.99
N PHE A 187 6.99 26.68 -4.74
CA PHE A 187 7.19 25.24 -4.54
C PHE A 187 7.64 24.53 -5.82
N GLU A 188 7.16 24.98 -7.00
CA GLU A 188 7.67 24.48 -8.29
C GLU A 188 9.15 24.85 -8.48
N GLU A 189 9.55 26.07 -8.12
CA GLU A 189 10.96 26.49 -8.18
C GLU A 189 11.84 25.63 -7.27
N TRP A 190 11.41 25.42 -6.02
CA TRP A 190 12.14 24.56 -5.09
C TRP A 190 12.20 23.10 -5.57
N ASN A 191 11.15 22.61 -6.23
CA ASN A 191 11.14 21.26 -6.79
C ASN A 191 12.07 21.06 -8.00
N CYS A 192 12.67 22.14 -8.52
CA CYS A 192 13.75 22.08 -9.52
C CYS A 192 15.15 22.00 -8.87
N GLY A 193 15.24 22.08 -7.55
CA GLY A 193 16.49 22.16 -6.78
C GLY A 193 16.80 20.89 -5.96
N SER A 194 17.58 21.08 -4.90
CA SER A 194 18.00 20.03 -3.96
C SER A 194 16.85 19.49 -3.10
N GLU A 195 15.79 20.28 -2.95
CA GLU A 195 14.59 19.94 -2.17
C GLU A 195 13.54 19.20 -2.98
N ALA A 196 13.84 18.85 -4.23
CA ALA A 196 12.92 18.16 -5.12
C ALA A 196 12.38 16.86 -4.50
N SER A 197 11.05 16.76 -4.41
CA SER A 197 10.36 15.60 -3.86
C SER A 197 8.96 15.44 -4.45
N TYR A 198 8.46 14.22 -4.44
CA TYR A 198 7.10 13.94 -4.86
C TYR A 198 6.06 14.74 -4.04
N LEU A 199 6.25 14.85 -2.72
CA LEU A 199 5.35 15.60 -1.86
C LEU A 199 5.33 17.10 -2.20
N LEU A 200 6.49 17.69 -2.50
CA LEU A 200 6.56 19.07 -2.92
C LEU A 200 5.88 19.30 -4.28
N GLU A 201 6.08 18.37 -5.23
CA GLU A 201 5.44 18.41 -6.54
C GLU A 201 3.91 18.36 -6.43
N ILE A 202 3.35 17.43 -5.66
CA ILE A 202 1.88 17.31 -5.52
C ILE A 202 1.31 18.49 -4.74
N THR A 203 2.03 19.03 -3.76
CA THR A 203 1.58 20.19 -2.98
C THR A 203 1.46 21.41 -3.88
N SER A 204 2.44 21.67 -4.76
CA SER A 204 2.35 22.78 -5.72
C SER A 204 1.13 22.63 -6.63
N LYS A 205 0.86 21.42 -7.12
CA LYS A 205 -0.30 21.12 -7.98
C LYS A 205 -1.64 21.28 -7.24
N ILE A 206 -1.73 20.85 -5.99
CA ILE A 206 -2.94 20.98 -5.15
C ILE A 206 -3.30 22.46 -4.97
N LEU A 207 -2.33 23.32 -4.73
CA LEU A 207 -2.54 24.76 -4.55
C LEU A 207 -3.10 25.46 -5.79
N GLN A 208 -3.00 24.87 -6.98
CA GLN A 208 -3.55 25.39 -8.22
C GLN A 208 -4.95 24.82 -8.54
N GLN A 209 -5.37 23.74 -7.91
CA GLN A 209 -6.62 23.07 -8.24
C GLN A 209 -7.83 23.90 -7.81
N LYS A 210 -8.80 24.00 -8.70
CA LYS A 210 -10.07 24.71 -8.46
C LYS A 210 -11.26 23.85 -8.87
N GLU A 211 -12.34 23.99 -8.13
CA GLU A 211 -13.66 23.51 -8.49
C GLU A 211 -14.58 24.75 -8.67
N GLY A 212 -14.90 25.07 -9.92
CA GLY A 212 -15.52 26.35 -10.25
C GLY A 212 -14.60 27.54 -9.95
N ASN A 213 -15.01 28.39 -9.01
CA ASN A 213 -14.21 29.57 -8.60
C ASN A 213 -13.41 29.34 -7.31
N ASP A 214 -13.70 28.25 -6.59
CA ASP A 214 -13.10 27.97 -5.28
C ASP A 214 -11.87 27.09 -5.41
N TYR A 215 -10.87 27.31 -4.57
CA TYR A 215 -9.73 26.41 -4.51
C TYR A 215 -10.13 25.11 -3.81
N VAL A 216 -9.72 23.97 -4.37
CA VAL A 216 -10.02 22.64 -3.79
C VAL A 216 -9.50 22.53 -2.36
N LEU A 217 -8.37 23.17 -2.05
CA LEU A 217 -7.82 23.20 -0.69
C LEU A 217 -8.80 23.76 0.34
N ASP A 218 -9.59 24.76 -0.01
CA ASP A 218 -10.58 25.36 0.89
C ASP A 218 -11.84 24.48 1.09
N LEU A 219 -12.04 23.50 0.21
CA LEU A 219 -13.17 22.58 0.24
C LEU A 219 -12.84 21.26 0.97
N ILE A 220 -11.56 20.99 1.25
CA ILE A 220 -11.12 19.76 1.93
C ILE A 220 -11.54 19.83 3.40
N LEU A 221 -12.25 18.78 3.84
CA LEU A 221 -12.57 18.62 5.26
C LEU A 221 -11.34 18.18 6.05
N ASP A 222 -11.15 18.77 7.24
CA ASP A 222 -10.12 18.33 8.20
C ASP A 222 -10.53 16.98 8.81
N ASN A 223 -10.41 15.92 8.00
CA ASN A 223 -10.76 14.56 8.38
C ASN A 223 -9.83 13.58 7.66
N ALA A 224 -9.11 12.76 8.42
CA ALA A 224 -8.27 11.70 7.90
C ALA A 224 -8.97 10.35 8.01
N GLY A 225 -9.12 9.66 6.89
CA GLY A 225 -9.53 8.26 6.86
C GLY A 225 -8.41 7.33 7.28
N SER A 226 -8.72 6.27 8.03
CA SER A 226 -7.79 5.21 8.43
C SER A 226 -8.02 3.94 7.61
#